data_06b324e9a3fbec398f7c2ced46ca4efd
#
_entry.id   06b324e9a3fbec398f7c2ced46ca4efd
#
_cell.length_a   1.000
_cell.length_b   1.000
_cell.length_c   1.000
_cell.angle_alpha   90.00
_cell.angle_beta   90.00
_cell.angle_gamma   90.00
#
_symmetry.space_group_name_H-M   'P 1'
#
loop_
_entity.id
_entity.type
_entity.pdbx_description
1 polymer ?
#
loop_
_entity_poly.entity_id
_entity_poly.type
_entity_poly.pdbx_seq_one_letter_code
_entity_poly.pdbx_strand_id
1 'polypeptide(L)'
;LHCSSKQVTEFVSWIQQQDFYENTTIVISGDHLTMDSDFCENIDPDYTRTVYNVIINSPIQPQQEKNRSFTTMDMFPTTIASLGATIEGDRLGLGTNLFSGEQTLAEKLTFDQLNDDLSQKSKFFEKMEEQVTSIWTKTDEGWKFYIEDEDRWAKSEWVSLNPHRYANDTEQRYYIDANGYAVKGWK
;
A
#
# COMPACT_ATOMS: atom_id res chain seq x y z
N LEU A 1 1.55 -7.17 -25.17
CA LEU A 1 0.46 -6.21 -24.91
C LEU A 1 -0.83 -6.60 -25.61
N HIS A 2 -0.85 -6.82 -26.94
CA HIS A 2 -2.10 -7.10 -27.67
C HIS A 2 -2.87 -8.32 -27.10
N CYS A 3 -2.18 -9.40 -26.76
CA CYS A 3 -2.78 -10.59 -26.17
C CYS A 3 -3.38 -10.30 -24.78
N SER A 4 -2.64 -9.60 -23.90
CA SER A 4 -3.13 -9.24 -22.58
C SER A 4 -4.34 -8.29 -22.63
N SER A 5 -4.27 -7.27 -23.49
CA SER A 5 -5.39 -6.32 -23.70
C SER A 5 -6.65 -7.04 -24.18
N LYS A 6 -6.51 -7.99 -25.10
CA LYS A 6 -7.61 -8.80 -25.59
C LYS A 6 -8.25 -9.61 -24.47
N GLN A 7 -7.44 -10.31 -23.66
CA GLN A 7 -7.94 -11.12 -22.54
C GLN A 7 -8.66 -10.28 -21.49
N VAL A 8 -8.12 -9.10 -21.14
CA VAL A 8 -8.78 -8.17 -20.23
C VAL A 8 -10.12 -7.71 -20.79
N THR A 9 -10.18 -7.34 -22.08
CA THR A 9 -11.41 -6.92 -22.74
C THR A 9 -12.46 -8.03 -22.77
N GLU A 10 -12.06 -9.25 -23.09
CA GLU A 10 -12.93 -10.43 -23.07
C GLU A 10 -13.47 -10.71 -21.67
N PHE A 11 -12.63 -10.62 -20.64
CA PHE A 11 -13.04 -10.80 -19.25
C PHE A 11 -14.02 -9.71 -18.76
N VAL A 12 -13.74 -8.44 -19.06
CA VAL A 12 -14.66 -7.34 -18.76
C VAL A 12 -15.99 -7.56 -19.45
N SER A 13 -15.98 -7.91 -20.74
CA SER A 13 -17.20 -8.19 -21.51
C SER A 13 -18.00 -9.37 -20.94
N TRP A 14 -17.30 -10.40 -20.42
CA TRP A 14 -17.95 -11.50 -19.72
C TRP A 14 -18.62 -11.03 -18.42
N ILE A 15 -17.94 -10.23 -17.59
CA ILE A 15 -18.51 -9.67 -16.35
C ILE A 15 -19.78 -8.85 -16.69
N GLN A 16 -19.74 -8.03 -17.74
CA GLN A 16 -20.87 -7.19 -18.16
C GLN A 16 -22.12 -7.96 -18.56
N GLN A 17 -21.99 -9.25 -18.85
CA GLN A 17 -23.10 -10.15 -19.21
C GLN A 17 -23.66 -10.93 -18.01
N GLN A 18 -23.08 -10.77 -16.82
CA GLN A 18 -23.49 -11.52 -15.62
C GLN A 18 -24.60 -10.79 -14.86
N ASP A 19 -25.45 -11.54 -14.20
CA ASP A 19 -26.56 -10.99 -13.38
C ASP A 19 -26.06 -10.11 -12.22
N PHE A 20 -24.81 -10.31 -11.76
CA PHE A 20 -24.20 -9.51 -10.70
C PHE A 20 -23.59 -8.20 -11.18
N TYR A 21 -23.53 -7.93 -12.49
CA TYR A 21 -22.86 -6.75 -13.04
C TYR A 21 -23.44 -5.43 -12.52
N GLU A 22 -24.76 -5.35 -12.36
CA GLU A 22 -25.42 -4.13 -11.84
C GLU A 22 -24.91 -3.71 -10.45
N ASN A 23 -24.38 -4.67 -9.66
CA ASN A 23 -23.81 -4.45 -8.33
C ASN A 23 -22.27 -4.57 -8.30
N THR A 24 -21.64 -4.42 -9.45
CA THR A 24 -20.18 -4.63 -9.58
C THR A 24 -19.51 -3.41 -10.20
N THR A 25 -18.59 -2.81 -9.46
CA THR A 25 -17.67 -1.81 -9.99
C THR A 25 -16.37 -2.51 -10.42
N ILE A 26 -15.89 -2.23 -11.62
CA ILE A 26 -14.62 -2.77 -12.14
C ILE A 26 -13.58 -1.65 -12.11
N VAL A 27 -12.46 -1.91 -11.45
CA VAL A 27 -11.31 -0.99 -11.40
C VAL A 27 -10.14 -1.65 -12.11
N ILE A 28 -9.62 -1.00 -13.15
CA ILE A 28 -8.41 -1.42 -13.86
C ILE A 28 -7.39 -0.31 -13.66
N SER A 29 -6.26 -0.64 -13.04
CA SER A 29 -5.22 0.32 -12.72
C SER A 29 -3.84 -0.24 -13.05
N GLY A 30 -3.03 0.53 -13.76
CA GLY A 30 -1.60 0.25 -13.90
C GLY A 30 -0.86 0.65 -12.63
N ASP A 31 0.06 -0.20 -12.20
CA ASP A 31 0.87 0.01 -11.00
C ASP A 31 2.08 0.91 -11.25
N HIS A 32 2.77 0.70 -12.39
CA HIS A 32 3.91 1.51 -12.83
C HIS A 32 4.11 1.39 -14.34
N LEU A 33 4.97 2.24 -14.89
CA LEU A 33 5.44 2.12 -16.29
C LEU A 33 6.27 0.85 -16.46
N THR A 34 6.24 0.25 -17.65
CA THR A 34 7.10 -0.91 -17.92
C THR A 34 8.58 -0.57 -17.68
N MET A 35 9.27 -1.47 -16.99
CA MET A 35 10.72 -1.40 -16.75
C MET A 35 11.53 -2.07 -17.87
N ASP A 36 10.84 -2.69 -18.83
CA ASP A 36 11.48 -3.31 -20.00
C ASP A 36 11.96 -2.24 -20.97
N SER A 37 13.28 -2.03 -21.00
CA SER A 37 13.94 -1.05 -21.88
C SER A 37 13.79 -1.43 -23.35
N ASP A 38 13.89 -2.71 -23.69
CA ASP A 38 13.82 -3.19 -25.07
C ASP A 38 12.43 -2.94 -25.65
N PHE A 39 11.40 -3.08 -24.82
CA PHE A 39 10.02 -2.76 -25.20
C PHE A 39 9.84 -1.27 -25.54
N CYS A 40 10.60 -0.40 -24.90
CA CYS A 40 10.52 1.06 -25.04
C CYS A 40 11.52 1.65 -26.05
N GLU A 41 12.38 0.84 -26.65
CA GLU A 41 13.50 1.28 -27.54
C GLU A 41 13.04 2.16 -28.71
N ASN A 42 11.86 1.87 -29.25
CA ASN A 42 11.33 2.58 -30.43
C ASN A 42 10.21 3.58 -30.07
N ILE A 43 10.06 3.93 -28.80
CA ILE A 43 9.09 4.96 -28.39
C ILE A 43 9.75 6.33 -28.58
N ASP A 44 9.00 7.26 -29.18
CA ASP A 44 9.41 8.65 -29.32
C ASP A 44 9.85 9.19 -27.93
N PRO A 45 11.09 9.72 -27.80
CA PRO A 45 11.59 10.24 -26.52
C PRO A 45 10.75 11.41 -25.97
N ASP A 46 10.05 12.15 -26.82
CA ASP A 46 9.16 13.25 -26.41
C ASP A 46 7.76 12.76 -25.98
N TYR A 47 7.47 11.45 -26.13
CA TYR A 47 6.20 10.87 -25.70
C TYR A 47 6.17 10.62 -24.20
N THR A 48 5.29 11.33 -23.49
CA THR A 48 5.04 11.09 -22.07
C THR A 48 4.24 9.80 -21.87
N ARG A 49 4.93 8.75 -21.38
CA ARG A 49 4.28 7.49 -21.07
C ARG A 49 3.44 7.62 -19.81
N THR A 50 2.28 6.98 -19.82
CA THR A 50 1.35 6.93 -18.67
C THR A 50 0.86 5.51 -18.46
N VAL A 51 0.35 5.22 -17.26
CA VAL A 51 -0.35 3.98 -16.96
C VAL A 51 -1.83 4.12 -17.30
N TYR A 52 -2.46 3.01 -17.64
CA TYR A 52 -3.89 2.97 -17.93
C TYR A 52 -4.68 2.84 -16.65
N ASN A 53 -5.66 3.73 -16.46
CA ASN A 53 -6.57 3.69 -15.32
C ASN A 53 -7.99 3.91 -15.80
N VAL A 54 -8.91 3.03 -15.41
CA VAL A 54 -10.35 3.16 -15.69
C VAL A 54 -11.19 2.55 -14.58
N ILE A 55 -12.30 3.19 -14.27
CA ILE A 55 -13.34 2.69 -13.37
C ILE A 55 -14.62 2.56 -14.17
N ILE A 56 -15.22 1.38 -14.16
CA ILE A 56 -16.41 1.03 -14.93
C ILE A 56 -17.54 0.69 -13.96
N ASN A 57 -18.73 1.16 -14.25
CA ASN A 57 -19.96 0.88 -13.51
C ASN A 57 -19.92 1.33 -12.03
N SER A 58 -19.29 2.48 -11.76
CA SER A 58 -19.40 3.11 -10.45
C SER A 58 -20.81 3.68 -10.23
N PRO A 59 -21.42 3.52 -9.04
CA PRO A 59 -22.72 4.12 -8.70
C PRO A 59 -22.66 5.64 -8.56
N ILE A 60 -21.45 6.23 -8.48
CA ILE A 60 -21.25 7.68 -8.40
C ILE A 60 -20.58 8.22 -9.65
N GLN A 61 -20.83 9.49 -9.93
CA GLN A 61 -20.24 10.19 -11.06
C GLN A 61 -19.09 11.10 -10.58
N PRO A 62 -17.95 11.14 -11.27
CA PRO A 62 -16.86 12.03 -10.91
C PRO A 62 -17.20 13.48 -11.27
N GLN A 63 -16.69 14.43 -10.49
CA GLN A 63 -16.79 15.85 -10.82
C GLN A 63 -15.98 16.22 -12.07
N GLN A 64 -14.87 15.50 -12.30
CA GLN A 64 -14.04 15.62 -13.50
C GLN A 64 -13.60 14.22 -13.96
N GLU A 65 -14.07 13.80 -15.12
CA GLU A 65 -13.83 12.45 -15.65
C GLU A 65 -12.44 12.23 -16.22
N LYS A 66 -11.78 13.27 -16.69
CA LYS A 66 -10.54 13.17 -17.47
C LYS A 66 -9.57 14.30 -17.10
N ASN A 67 -8.31 14.14 -17.53
CA ASN A 67 -7.27 15.15 -17.41
C ASN A 67 -6.96 15.53 -15.94
N ARG A 68 -7.05 14.54 -15.02
CA ARG A 68 -6.56 14.63 -13.67
C ARG A 68 -5.10 14.19 -13.62
N SER A 69 -4.25 14.94 -12.92
CA SER A 69 -2.90 14.48 -12.57
C SER A 69 -2.95 13.79 -11.20
N PHE A 70 -2.54 12.53 -11.13
CA PHE A 70 -2.63 11.74 -9.91
C PHE A 70 -1.53 10.68 -9.83
N THR A 71 -1.38 10.09 -8.67
CA THR A 71 -0.42 9.03 -8.37
C THR A 71 -1.14 7.75 -7.94
N THR A 72 -0.40 6.67 -7.76
CA THR A 72 -0.94 5.41 -7.23
C THR A 72 -1.54 5.57 -5.82
N MET A 73 -1.11 6.57 -5.04
CA MET A 73 -1.68 6.89 -3.73
C MET A 73 -3.17 7.26 -3.81
N ASP A 74 -3.58 7.91 -4.90
CA ASP A 74 -4.96 8.36 -5.11
C ASP A 74 -5.91 7.21 -5.49
N MET A 75 -5.37 6.06 -5.92
CA MET A 75 -6.18 4.93 -6.36
C MET A 75 -6.95 4.25 -5.22
N PHE A 76 -6.38 4.21 -4.00
CA PHE A 76 -7.07 3.58 -2.87
C PHE A 76 -8.34 4.37 -2.44
N PRO A 77 -8.28 5.67 -2.09
CA PRO A 77 -9.49 6.44 -1.79
C PRO A 77 -10.47 6.47 -2.97
N THR A 78 -9.97 6.54 -4.20
CA THR A 78 -10.81 6.53 -5.40
C THR A 78 -11.56 5.21 -5.56
N THR A 79 -10.89 4.08 -5.32
CA THR A 79 -11.53 2.76 -5.36
C THR A 79 -12.62 2.64 -4.29
N ILE A 80 -12.36 3.06 -3.06
CA ILE A 80 -13.37 3.06 -1.99
C ILE A 80 -14.57 3.95 -2.35
N ALA A 81 -14.31 5.16 -2.85
CA ALA A 81 -15.38 6.06 -3.30
C ALA A 81 -16.18 5.49 -4.47
N SER A 82 -15.52 4.80 -5.41
CA SER A 82 -16.16 4.19 -6.57
C SER A 82 -17.22 3.14 -6.22
N LEU A 83 -17.20 2.61 -4.99
CA LEU A 83 -18.20 1.70 -4.44
C LEU A 83 -19.38 2.45 -3.79
N GLY A 84 -19.39 3.78 -3.83
CA GLY A 84 -20.41 4.63 -3.21
C GLY A 84 -20.14 4.94 -1.74
N ALA A 85 -18.96 4.59 -1.19
CA ALA A 85 -18.60 4.94 0.18
C ALA A 85 -18.24 6.42 0.29
N THR A 86 -18.68 7.07 1.37
CA THR A 86 -18.30 8.43 1.71
C THR A 86 -16.99 8.46 2.44
N ILE A 87 -16.08 9.31 1.99
CA ILE A 87 -14.77 9.53 2.63
C ILE A 87 -14.78 10.95 3.19
N GLU A 88 -14.63 11.10 4.50
CA GLU A 88 -14.57 12.41 5.14
C GLU A 88 -13.34 13.20 4.63
N GLY A 89 -13.57 14.40 4.11
CA GLY A 89 -12.52 15.25 3.54
C GLY A 89 -11.95 14.75 2.21
N ASP A 90 -12.56 13.73 1.59
CA ASP A 90 -12.16 13.16 0.30
C ASP A 90 -10.70 12.68 0.21
N ARG A 91 -10.10 12.31 1.36
CA ARG A 91 -8.70 11.88 1.45
C ARG A 91 -8.51 10.68 2.37
N LEU A 92 -7.61 9.78 1.98
CA LEU A 92 -7.08 8.73 2.84
C LEU A 92 -5.55 8.72 2.75
N GLY A 93 -4.89 9.03 3.85
CA GLY A 93 -3.45 9.23 3.88
C GLY A 93 -3.02 10.36 2.94
N LEU A 94 -2.13 10.09 2.01
CA LEU A 94 -1.66 11.05 1.00
C LEU A 94 -2.55 11.05 -0.27
N GLY A 95 -3.44 10.09 -0.44
CA GLY A 95 -4.29 9.95 -1.61
C GLY A 95 -5.56 10.78 -1.53
N THR A 96 -6.01 11.25 -2.68
CA THR A 96 -7.24 12.03 -2.88
C THR A 96 -8.25 11.20 -3.67
N ASN A 97 -9.52 11.27 -3.31
CA ASN A 97 -10.63 10.71 -4.05
C ASN A 97 -10.81 11.45 -5.40
N LEU A 98 -10.53 10.77 -6.52
CA LEU A 98 -10.61 11.38 -7.87
C LEU A 98 -12.05 11.64 -8.33
N PHE A 99 -13.06 11.08 -7.66
CA PHE A 99 -14.47 11.43 -7.90
C PHE A 99 -14.84 12.80 -7.33
N SER A 100 -14.07 13.30 -6.34
CA SER A 100 -14.26 14.62 -5.75
C SER A 100 -13.65 15.73 -6.62
N GLY A 101 -14.00 16.98 -6.29
CA GLY A 101 -13.36 18.17 -6.86
C GLY A 101 -12.03 18.56 -6.17
N GLU A 102 -11.62 17.79 -5.16
CA GLU A 102 -10.37 18.05 -4.43
C GLU A 102 -9.15 17.82 -5.31
N GLN A 103 -8.19 18.75 -5.24
CA GLN A 103 -6.93 18.60 -5.95
C GLN A 103 -6.06 17.50 -5.31
N THR A 104 -5.44 16.67 -6.15
CA THR A 104 -4.42 15.71 -5.73
C THR A 104 -3.12 16.41 -5.32
N LEU A 105 -2.19 15.68 -4.73
CA LEU A 105 -0.84 16.22 -4.49
C LEU A 105 -0.12 16.49 -5.81
N ALA A 106 -0.30 15.65 -6.81
CA ALA A 106 0.29 15.83 -8.14
C ALA A 106 -0.29 17.03 -8.91
N GLU A 107 -1.47 17.53 -8.54
CA GLU A 107 -2.06 18.77 -9.09
C GLU A 107 -1.63 20.02 -8.31
N LYS A 108 -1.22 19.88 -7.05
CA LYS A 108 -0.80 20.98 -6.18
C LYS A 108 0.69 21.28 -6.25
N LEU A 109 1.50 20.23 -6.44
CA LEU A 109 2.95 20.29 -6.38
C LEU A 109 3.54 19.98 -7.77
N THR A 110 4.77 20.41 -8.00
CA THR A 110 5.55 19.90 -9.12
C THR A 110 5.97 18.46 -8.84
N PHE A 111 6.30 17.70 -9.89
CA PHE A 111 6.80 16.33 -9.75
C PHE A 111 8.04 16.27 -8.84
N ASP A 112 8.99 17.17 -9.05
CA ASP A 112 10.24 17.22 -8.28
C ASP A 112 9.95 17.50 -6.80
N GLN A 113 9.10 18.48 -6.50
CA GLN A 113 8.71 18.81 -5.13
C GLN A 113 8.00 17.65 -4.44
N LEU A 114 7.06 16.99 -5.14
CA LEU A 114 6.36 15.83 -4.59
C LEU A 114 7.34 14.68 -4.30
N ASN A 115 8.28 14.43 -5.21
CA ASN A 115 9.28 13.39 -5.05
C ASN A 115 10.26 13.69 -3.91
N ASP A 116 10.69 14.95 -3.78
CA ASP A 116 11.53 15.41 -2.67
C ASP A 116 10.82 15.25 -1.33
N ASP A 117 9.55 15.66 -1.24
CA ASP A 117 8.75 15.53 -0.02
C ASP A 117 8.55 14.05 0.37
N LEU A 118 8.27 13.18 -0.60
CA LEU A 118 8.13 11.73 -0.37
C LEU A 118 9.44 11.03 0.00
N SER A 119 10.58 11.62 -0.36
CA SER A 119 11.91 11.11 -0.01
C SER A 119 12.34 11.47 1.42
N GLN A 120 11.61 12.37 2.09
CA GLN A 120 11.92 12.75 3.46
C GLN A 120 11.68 11.59 4.43
N LYS A 121 12.57 11.46 5.41
CA LYS A 121 12.40 10.48 6.49
C LYS A 121 11.20 10.86 7.37
N SER A 122 10.34 9.90 7.61
CA SER A 122 9.20 10.09 8.50
C SER A 122 9.61 9.91 9.97
N LYS A 123 9.57 10.99 10.73
CA LYS A 123 9.78 10.93 12.19
C LYS A 123 8.80 10.00 12.92
N PHE A 124 7.63 9.78 12.34
CA PHE A 124 6.65 8.84 12.87
C PHE A 124 7.13 7.40 12.71
N PHE A 125 7.59 7.02 11.51
CA PHE A 125 8.12 5.68 11.27
C PHE A 125 9.44 5.45 12.00
N GLU A 126 10.33 6.45 12.09
CA GLU A 126 11.55 6.35 12.90
C GLU A 126 11.23 6.03 14.36
N LYS A 127 10.24 6.71 14.95
CA LYS A 127 9.79 6.41 16.32
C LYS A 127 9.14 5.03 16.46
N MET A 128 8.41 4.56 15.44
CA MET A 128 7.86 3.21 15.45
C MET A 128 8.99 2.17 15.39
N GLU A 129 10.02 2.42 14.58
CA GLU A 129 11.19 1.55 14.48
C GLU A 129 11.98 1.51 15.80
N GLU A 130 12.17 2.66 16.44
CA GLU A 130 12.77 2.76 17.78
C GLU A 130 11.97 1.96 18.83
N GLN A 131 10.64 2.00 18.78
CA GLN A 131 9.78 1.23 19.68
C GLN A 131 9.87 -0.29 19.44
N VAL A 132 10.03 -0.72 18.19
CA VAL A 132 10.24 -2.14 17.87
C VAL A 132 11.64 -2.59 18.28
N THR A 133 12.66 -1.75 18.14
CA THR A 133 14.01 -2.04 18.59
C THR A 133 14.15 -2.03 20.12
N SER A 134 13.28 -1.34 20.84
CA SER A 134 13.29 -1.34 22.31
C SER A 134 12.83 -2.67 22.92
N ILE A 135 12.05 -3.46 22.23
CA ILE A 135 11.57 -4.78 22.70
C ILE A 135 12.61 -5.87 22.42
N TRP A 136 13.18 -5.91 21.21
CA TRP A 136 14.22 -6.86 20.83
C TRP A 136 15.58 -6.18 20.73
N THR A 137 16.54 -6.65 21.49
CA THR A 137 17.92 -6.16 21.43
C THR A 137 18.84 -7.27 20.94
N LYS A 138 19.60 -6.99 19.88
CA LYS A 138 20.64 -7.89 19.38
C LYS A 138 21.94 -7.62 20.11
N THR A 139 22.55 -8.66 20.66
CA THR A 139 23.90 -8.66 21.24
C THR A 139 24.80 -9.63 20.47
N ASP A 140 26.08 -9.67 20.79
CA ASP A 140 27.04 -10.64 20.19
C ASP A 140 26.67 -12.10 20.52
N GLU A 141 26.03 -12.34 21.67
CA GLU A 141 25.62 -13.67 22.13
C GLU A 141 24.23 -14.08 21.61
N GLY A 142 23.37 -13.13 21.20
CA GLY A 142 22.02 -13.43 20.69
C GLY A 142 21.03 -12.29 20.82
N TRP A 143 19.76 -12.65 20.67
CA TRP A 143 18.66 -11.70 20.83
C TRP A 143 18.06 -11.76 22.23
N LYS A 144 17.86 -10.60 22.85
CA LYS A 144 17.17 -10.42 24.14
C LYS A 144 15.82 -9.75 23.92
N PHE A 145 14.85 -10.06 24.78
CA PHE A 145 13.51 -9.47 24.76
C PHE A 145 13.25 -8.70 26.05
N TYR A 146 12.84 -7.46 25.91
CA TYR A 146 12.46 -6.59 27.03
C TYR A 146 10.93 -6.54 27.16
N ILE A 147 10.40 -6.77 28.35
CA ILE A 147 8.97 -6.72 28.68
C ILE A 147 8.70 -5.35 29.25
N GLU A 148 8.15 -4.44 28.42
CA GLU A 148 7.92 -3.04 28.80
C GLU A 148 6.95 -2.89 29.99
N ASP A 149 5.86 -3.67 30.00
CA ASP A 149 4.83 -3.61 31.03
C ASP A 149 5.36 -4.04 32.43
N GLU A 150 6.44 -4.80 32.46
CA GLU A 150 7.06 -5.33 33.67
C GLU A 150 8.42 -4.71 33.98
N ASP A 151 8.90 -3.80 33.11
CA ASP A 151 10.20 -3.10 33.22
C ASP A 151 11.37 -4.05 33.47
N ARG A 152 11.41 -5.18 32.73
CA ARG A 152 12.44 -6.21 32.87
C ARG A 152 12.78 -6.95 31.59
N TRP A 153 13.95 -7.57 31.54
CA TRP A 153 14.31 -8.52 30.51
C TRP A 153 13.67 -9.88 30.73
N ALA A 154 13.12 -10.47 29.66
CA ALA A 154 12.58 -11.82 29.68
C ALA A 154 13.67 -12.85 30.00
N LYS A 155 13.33 -13.87 30.78
CA LYS A 155 14.24 -14.94 31.19
C LYS A 155 13.49 -16.21 31.58
N SER A 156 13.86 -17.34 30.99
CA SER A 156 13.26 -18.65 31.22
C SER A 156 11.74 -18.69 30.97
N GLU A 157 11.29 -17.98 29.95
CA GLU A 157 9.87 -17.83 29.64
C GLU A 157 9.59 -17.72 28.15
N TRP A 158 8.31 -17.92 27.78
CA TRP A 158 7.82 -17.68 26.45
C TRP A 158 7.39 -16.22 26.31
N VAL A 159 7.83 -15.56 25.25
CA VAL A 159 7.38 -14.24 24.86
C VAL A 159 6.67 -14.33 23.52
N SER A 160 5.61 -13.58 23.35
CA SER A 160 4.91 -13.48 22.07
C SER A 160 5.00 -12.05 21.52
N LEU A 161 5.23 -11.93 20.22
CA LEU A 161 4.99 -10.67 19.53
C LEU A 161 3.48 -10.44 19.50
N ASN A 162 3.05 -9.28 20.02
CA ASN A 162 1.64 -8.92 20.05
C ASN A 162 1.09 -8.85 18.62
N PRO A 163 0.12 -9.71 18.23
CA PRO A 163 -0.41 -9.79 16.87
C PRO A 163 -1.17 -8.54 16.40
N HIS A 164 -1.50 -7.62 17.31
CA HIS A 164 -2.26 -6.41 16.96
C HIS A 164 -1.50 -5.38 16.10
N ARG A 165 -0.23 -5.60 15.81
CA ARG A 165 0.55 -4.71 14.92
C ARG A 165 0.49 -5.09 13.43
N TYR A 166 0.15 -6.35 13.10
CA TYR A 166 0.05 -6.81 11.71
C TYR A 166 -1.17 -7.71 11.57
N ALA A 167 -2.16 -7.26 10.85
CA ALA A 167 -3.50 -7.86 10.75
C ALA A 167 -3.56 -9.31 10.19
N ASN A 168 -2.45 -9.92 9.86
CA ASN A 168 -2.35 -11.28 9.30
C ASN A 168 -1.30 -12.18 9.95
N ASP A 169 -0.67 -11.77 11.06
CA ASP A 169 0.35 -12.60 11.70
C ASP A 169 -0.25 -13.60 12.69
N THR A 170 0.04 -14.87 12.44
CA THR A 170 -0.04 -15.89 13.47
C THR A 170 0.88 -15.49 14.62
N GLU A 171 0.36 -15.54 15.85
CA GLU A 171 1.12 -15.26 17.07
C GLU A 171 2.47 -16.00 17.03
N GLN A 172 3.56 -15.25 16.86
CA GLN A 172 4.91 -15.81 16.89
C GLN A 172 5.40 -15.86 18.33
N ARG A 173 5.71 -17.06 18.82
CA ARG A 173 6.22 -17.28 20.17
C ARG A 173 7.71 -17.60 20.13
N TYR A 174 8.43 -16.98 21.05
CA TYR A 174 9.87 -17.21 21.23
C TYR A 174 10.14 -17.61 22.67
N TYR A 175 10.96 -18.66 22.86
CA TYR A 175 11.42 -19.00 24.20
C TYR A 175 12.73 -18.27 24.49
N ILE A 176 12.75 -17.58 25.63
CA ILE A 176 13.95 -16.94 26.17
C ILE A 176 14.54 -17.88 27.21
N ASP A 177 15.80 -18.22 27.05
CA ASP A 177 16.50 -19.16 27.94
C ASP A 177 16.86 -18.56 29.31
N ALA A 178 17.50 -19.37 30.15
CA ALA A 178 17.93 -18.94 31.49
C ALA A 178 19.02 -17.85 31.49
N ASN A 179 19.68 -17.63 30.35
CA ASN A 179 20.69 -16.57 30.18
C ASN A 179 20.03 -15.27 29.62
N GLY A 180 18.75 -15.32 29.27
CA GLY A 180 17.99 -14.19 28.72
C GLY A 180 18.11 -14.05 27.20
N TYR A 181 18.44 -15.13 26.49
CA TYR A 181 18.59 -15.11 25.03
C TYR A 181 17.52 -15.96 24.33
N ALA A 182 17.08 -15.48 23.18
CA ALA A 182 16.12 -16.21 22.34
C ALA A 182 16.77 -17.50 21.79
N VAL A 183 16.10 -18.62 22.00
CA VAL A 183 16.54 -19.93 21.52
C VAL A 183 16.25 -20.07 20.04
N LYS A 184 17.25 -20.46 19.25
CA LYS A 184 17.10 -20.76 17.82
C LYS A 184 16.73 -22.23 17.61
N GLY A 185 15.68 -22.47 16.83
CA GLY A 185 15.23 -23.81 16.44
C GLY A 185 14.13 -24.36 17.35
N TRP A 186 13.47 -25.42 16.85
CA TRP A 186 12.46 -26.18 17.62
C TRP A 186 13.16 -27.06 18.66
N LYS A 187 12.66 -27.01 19.88
CA LYS A 187 12.94 -28.08 20.87
C LYS A 187 11.69 -28.94 21.03
#